data_8fe699894641e9f0e925cecd095e47b3
#
_entry.id   8fe699894641e9f0e925cecd095e47b3
#
_cell.length_a   1.000
_cell.length_b   1.000
_cell.length_c   1.000
_cell.angle_alpha   90.00
_cell.angle_beta   90.00
_cell.angle_gamma   90.00
#
_symmetry.space_group_name_H-M   'P 1'
#
loop_
_entity.id
_entity.type
_entity.pdbx_description
1 polymer ?
#
loop_
_entity_poly.entity_id
_entity_poly.type
_entity_poly.pdbx_seq_one_letter_code
_entity_poly.pdbx_strand_id
1 'polypeptide(L)'
;VIDEITPHVDPHKVMITFTGGEALVRKDIEACGRELNKREYPWGIVSNGLLLNRTRLDSLLAAGMHSITISLDGVEEAHNWLRGNRRSFEGAVNAIAMLAEEKEIVWDVVTCVNQKNFKDLMLLKDFLIELGVKNWRIFTIFPVGRAAETPELQIDDTQFTWILKFIRHCRAEGKIHASFACEGFLGNYEGEVRDQIFHCNAGISTASVLIDGSISGCPSIRANFHQGNIYKDSFVDVWNNGFKEYRNREWARKGQCADCDM
;
A
#
# COMPACT_ATOMS: atom_id res chain seq x y z
N VAL A 1 2.44 -15.22 16.13
CA VAL A 1 2.19 -13.76 16.16
C VAL A 1 0.73 -13.47 16.52
N ILE A 2 -0.26 -13.95 15.72
CA ILE A 2 -1.68 -13.61 15.97
C ILE A 2 -2.11 -14.07 17.37
N ASP A 3 -1.86 -15.32 17.75
CA ASP A 3 -2.21 -15.83 19.08
C ASP A 3 -1.50 -15.06 20.21
N GLU A 4 -0.31 -14.55 19.94
CA GLU A 4 0.47 -13.76 20.88
C GLU A 4 -0.09 -12.34 21.08
N ILE A 5 -0.52 -11.68 20.01
CA ILE A 5 -1.04 -10.29 20.09
C ILE A 5 -2.49 -10.23 20.57
N THR A 6 -3.31 -11.25 20.29
CA THR A 6 -4.75 -11.24 20.60
C THR A 6 -5.08 -10.89 22.05
N PRO A 7 -4.34 -11.32 23.08
CA PRO A 7 -4.60 -10.92 24.46
C PRO A 7 -4.33 -9.43 24.77
N HIS A 8 -3.65 -8.72 23.88
CA HIS A 8 -3.16 -7.35 24.10
C HIS A 8 -3.85 -6.28 23.28
N VAL A 9 -4.72 -6.67 22.31
CA VAL A 9 -5.37 -5.76 21.38
C VAL A 9 -6.85 -6.09 21.24
N ASP A 10 -7.63 -5.12 20.80
CA ASP A 10 -8.97 -5.34 20.27
C ASP A 10 -8.84 -5.77 18.79
N PRO A 11 -9.17 -7.02 18.43
CA PRO A 11 -9.01 -7.51 17.06
C PRO A 11 -9.69 -6.65 16.02
N HIS A 12 -10.87 -6.08 16.31
CA HIS A 12 -11.62 -5.21 15.39
C HIS A 12 -10.89 -3.91 15.04
N LYS A 13 -9.87 -3.54 15.81
CA LYS A 13 -9.05 -2.33 15.59
C LYS A 13 -7.71 -2.61 14.93
N VAL A 14 -7.44 -3.86 14.59
CA VAL A 14 -6.17 -4.27 13.98
C VAL A 14 -6.42 -4.89 12.61
N MET A 15 -6.14 -4.14 11.56
CA MET A 15 -6.22 -4.61 10.18
C MET A 15 -4.99 -5.45 9.82
N ILE A 16 -5.19 -6.66 9.34
CA ILE A 16 -4.11 -7.52 8.84
C ILE A 16 -4.09 -7.47 7.29
N THR A 17 -2.98 -7.04 6.72
CA THR A 17 -2.84 -6.95 5.27
C THR A 17 -1.76 -7.91 4.76
N PHE A 18 -2.14 -8.86 3.91
CA PHE A 18 -1.19 -9.68 3.17
C PHE A 18 -0.70 -8.92 1.94
N THR A 19 0.60 -8.73 1.89
CA THR A 19 1.28 -8.08 0.78
C THR A 19 2.56 -8.87 0.44
N GLY A 20 3.52 -8.26 -0.23
CA GLY A 20 4.80 -8.90 -0.56
C GLY A 20 5.02 -8.91 -2.06
N GLY A 21 5.54 -9.99 -2.65
CA GLY A 21 5.63 -10.12 -4.09
C GLY A 21 4.25 -10.14 -4.75
N GLU A 22 3.50 -11.20 -4.51
CA GLU A 22 2.09 -11.32 -4.88
C GLU A 22 1.38 -12.24 -3.87
N ALA A 23 0.40 -11.70 -3.16
CA ALA A 23 -0.30 -12.41 -2.11
C ALA A 23 -1.04 -13.66 -2.62
N LEU A 24 -1.62 -13.59 -3.83
CA LEU A 24 -2.42 -14.68 -4.41
C LEU A 24 -1.59 -15.89 -4.92
N VAL A 25 -0.28 -15.81 -4.92
CA VAL A 25 0.60 -16.97 -5.17
C VAL A 25 0.53 -17.98 -4.00
N ARG A 26 0.21 -17.51 -2.79
CA ARG A 26 0.00 -18.40 -1.64
C ARG A 26 -1.22 -19.28 -1.87
N LYS A 27 -1.03 -20.59 -1.67
CA LYS A 27 -2.10 -21.59 -1.82
C LYS A 27 -3.00 -21.68 -0.58
N ASP A 28 -2.55 -21.15 0.54
CA ASP A 28 -3.20 -21.24 1.86
C ASP A 28 -3.76 -19.89 2.35
N ILE A 29 -3.82 -18.87 1.48
CA ILE A 29 -4.25 -17.53 1.87
C ILE A 29 -5.67 -17.49 2.41
N GLU A 30 -6.60 -18.26 1.83
CA GLU A 30 -7.96 -18.37 2.33
C GLU A 30 -8.02 -19.09 3.70
N ALA A 31 -7.14 -20.04 3.92
CA ALA A 31 -7.04 -20.69 5.24
C ALA A 31 -6.53 -19.70 6.31
N CYS A 32 -5.52 -18.91 5.96
CA CYS A 32 -5.04 -17.80 6.82
C CYS A 32 -6.16 -16.79 7.08
N GLY A 33 -6.90 -16.40 6.03
CA GLY A 33 -8.04 -15.47 6.14
C GLY A 33 -9.13 -15.99 7.06
N ARG A 34 -9.54 -17.26 6.94
CA ARG A 34 -10.52 -17.88 7.84
C ARG A 34 -10.06 -17.87 9.29
N GLU A 35 -8.78 -18.12 9.54
CA GLU A 35 -8.23 -18.09 10.91
C GLU A 35 -8.22 -16.66 11.49
N LEU A 36 -7.97 -15.64 10.66
CA LEU A 36 -8.08 -14.24 11.07
C LEU A 36 -9.54 -13.87 11.36
N ASN A 37 -10.45 -14.19 10.43
CA ASN A 37 -11.88 -13.92 10.56
C ASN A 37 -12.49 -14.58 11.79
N LYS A 38 -12.11 -15.84 12.09
CA LYS A 38 -12.50 -16.55 13.31
C LYS A 38 -12.07 -15.85 14.60
N ARG A 39 -10.96 -15.11 14.55
CA ARG A 39 -10.43 -14.29 15.64
C ARG A 39 -10.86 -12.83 15.54
N GLU A 40 -11.82 -12.52 14.69
CA GLU A 40 -12.42 -11.21 14.50
C GLU A 40 -11.45 -10.12 13.98
N TYR A 41 -10.32 -10.52 13.38
CA TYR A 41 -9.41 -9.59 12.72
C TYR A 41 -9.92 -9.27 11.30
N PRO A 42 -10.20 -8.00 10.96
CA PRO A 42 -10.36 -7.60 9.56
C PRO A 42 -9.07 -7.85 8.81
N TRP A 43 -9.19 -8.40 7.61
CA TRP A 43 -8.00 -8.66 6.80
C TRP A 43 -8.21 -8.32 5.32
N GLY A 44 -7.10 -8.10 4.62
CA GLY A 44 -7.13 -7.77 3.21
C GLY A 44 -5.82 -8.13 2.51
N ILE A 45 -5.79 -7.84 1.20
CA ILE A 45 -4.63 -8.13 0.35
C ILE A 45 -4.27 -6.95 -0.54
N VAL A 46 -3.01 -6.92 -0.96
CA VAL A 46 -2.54 -6.12 -2.10
C VAL A 46 -2.13 -7.08 -3.21
N SER A 47 -2.69 -6.91 -4.41
CA SER A 47 -2.51 -7.84 -5.52
C SER A 47 -2.26 -7.10 -6.85
N ASN A 48 -1.55 -7.78 -7.76
CA ASN A 48 -1.43 -7.36 -9.15
C ASN A 48 -2.65 -7.77 -10.02
N GLY A 49 -3.63 -8.46 -9.44
CA GLY A 49 -4.85 -8.90 -10.11
C GLY A 49 -4.73 -10.11 -11.02
N LEU A 50 -3.51 -10.51 -11.42
CA LEU A 50 -3.31 -11.55 -12.46
C LEU A 50 -3.89 -12.92 -12.10
N LEU A 51 -3.90 -13.27 -10.82
CA LEU A 51 -4.41 -14.54 -10.30
C LEU A 51 -5.83 -14.42 -9.71
N LEU A 52 -6.44 -13.24 -9.79
CA LEU A 52 -7.80 -13.01 -9.30
C LEU A 52 -8.80 -13.34 -10.42
N ASN A 53 -9.61 -14.34 -10.19
CA ASN A 53 -10.79 -14.65 -11.01
C ASN A 53 -12.03 -14.74 -10.11
N ARG A 54 -13.22 -14.90 -10.68
CA ARG A 54 -14.48 -14.93 -9.92
C ARG A 54 -14.45 -15.97 -8.80
N THR A 55 -14.06 -17.19 -9.11
CA THR A 55 -13.99 -18.29 -8.12
C THR A 55 -13.03 -17.94 -6.98
N ARG A 56 -11.89 -17.34 -7.30
CA ARG A 56 -10.91 -16.94 -6.29
C ARG A 56 -11.42 -15.79 -5.43
N LEU A 57 -12.06 -14.81 -6.04
CA LEU A 57 -12.66 -13.69 -5.31
C LEU A 57 -13.74 -14.19 -4.34
N ASP A 58 -14.67 -15.05 -4.82
CA ASP A 58 -15.71 -15.63 -3.98
C ASP A 58 -15.13 -16.42 -2.79
N SER A 59 -14.05 -17.16 -3.03
CA SER A 59 -13.36 -17.92 -1.98
C SER A 59 -12.70 -17.00 -0.92
N LEU A 60 -12.11 -15.88 -1.34
CA LEU A 60 -11.52 -14.88 -0.45
C LEU A 60 -12.60 -14.16 0.37
N LEU A 61 -13.71 -13.78 -0.27
CA LEU A 61 -14.86 -13.17 0.42
C LEU A 61 -15.47 -14.14 1.45
N ALA A 62 -15.66 -15.41 1.07
CA ALA A 62 -16.12 -16.45 1.98
C ALA A 62 -15.15 -16.72 3.15
N ALA A 63 -13.87 -16.42 2.97
CA ALA A 63 -12.87 -16.46 4.05
C ALA A 63 -12.85 -15.20 4.93
N GLY A 64 -13.76 -14.24 4.68
CA GLY A 64 -13.91 -13.01 5.46
C GLY A 64 -12.95 -11.89 5.05
N MET A 65 -12.54 -11.82 3.78
CA MET A 65 -11.73 -10.70 3.28
C MET A 65 -12.52 -9.40 3.31
N HIS A 66 -11.97 -8.36 3.93
CA HIS A 66 -12.59 -7.04 4.09
C HIS A 66 -12.09 -6.01 3.08
N SER A 67 -10.84 -6.16 2.60
CA SER A 67 -10.30 -5.19 1.65
C SER A 67 -9.34 -5.80 0.64
N ILE A 68 -9.29 -5.15 -0.52
CA ILE A 68 -8.32 -5.49 -1.56
C ILE A 68 -7.84 -4.24 -2.29
N THR A 69 -6.54 -4.17 -2.53
CA THR A 69 -5.93 -3.15 -3.39
C THR A 69 -5.44 -3.80 -4.67
N ILE A 70 -5.80 -3.26 -5.82
CA ILE A 70 -5.29 -3.71 -7.12
C ILE A 70 -4.26 -2.70 -7.65
N SER A 71 -3.11 -3.22 -8.07
CA SER A 71 -2.08 -2.42 -8.72
C SER A 71 -2.38 -2.26 -10.21
N LEU A 72 -2.56 -1.01 -10.66
CA LEU A 72 -2.65 -0.66 -12.09
C LEU A 72 -1.81 0.58 -12.35
N ASP A 73 -0.65 0.41 -13.00
CA ASP A 73 0.39 1.45 -13.09
C ASP A 73 0.36 2.24 -14.40
N GLY A 74 -0.68 2.13 -15.18
CA GLY A 74 -0.82 2.85 -16.45
C GLY A 74 -1.74 2.12 -17.40
N VAL A 75 -1.84 2.65 -18.63
CA VAL A 75 -2.45 1.94 -19.74
C VAL A 75 -1.58 0.76 -20.18
N GLU A 76 -2.10 -0.11 -21.02
CA GLU A 76 -1.57 -1.44 -21.30
C GLU A 76 -0.06 -1.51 -21.49
N GLU A 77 0.51 -0.68 -22.36
CA GLU A 77 1.94 -0.74 -22.67
C GLU A 77 2.81 -0.41 -21.46
N ALA A 78 2.51 0.70 -20.78
CA ALA A 78 3.27 1.18 -19.62
C ALA A 78 3.14 0.21 -18.44
N HIS A 79 1.91 -0.29 -18.19
CA HIS A 79 1.67 -1.26 -17.12
C HIS A 79 2.41 -2.58 -17.37
N ASN A 80 2.24 -3.16 -18.55
CA ASN A 80 2.87 -4.43 -18.91
C ASN A 80 4.41 -4.33 -18.92
N TRP A 81 4.96 -3.18 -19.33
CA TRP A 81 6.39 -2.92 -19.24
C TRP A 81 6.88 -2.93 -17.78
N LEU A 82 6.22 -2.19 -16.89
CA LEU A 82 6.63 -2.10 -15.48
C LEU A 82 6.53 -3.47 -14.77
N ARG A 83 5.49 -4.24 -15.09
CA ARG A 83 5.24 -5.56 -14.49
C ARG A 83 6.02 -6.70 -15.15
N GLY A 84 6.66 -6.45 -16.30
CA GLY A 84 7.41 -7.47 -17.06
C GLY A 84 6.53 -8.62 -17.56
N ASN A 85 5.23 -8.40 -17.74
CA ASN A 85 4.27 -9.44 -18.16
C ASN A 85 3.17 -8.84 -19.05
N ARG A 86 3.06 -9.38 -20.28
CA ARG A 86 2.11 -8.90 -21.30
C ARG A 86 0.63 -9.07 -20.94
N ARG A 87 0.29 -9.91 -19.98
CA ARG A 87 -1.09 -10.15 -19.52
C ARG A 87 -1.43 -9.40 -18.23
N SER A 88 -0.48 -8.63 -17.71
CA SER A 88 -0.66 -7.98 -16.40
C SER A 88 -1.75 -6.95 -16.41
N PHE A 89 -1.84 -6.16 -17.48
CA PHE A 89 -2.89 -5.15 -17.65
C PHE A 89 -4.28 -5.78 -17.72
N GLU A 90 -4.46 -6.78 -18.59
CA GLU A 90 -5.73 -7.52 -18.71
C GLU A 90 -6.16 -8.14 -17.37
N GLY A 91 -5.22 -8.77 -16.66
CA GLY A 91 -5.49 -9.35 -15.35
C GLY A 91 -5.95 -8.31 -14.32
N ALA A 92 -5.26 -7.17 -14.23
CA ALA A 92 -5.62 -6.09 -13.33
C ALA A 92 -6.99 -5.46 -13.67
N VAL A 93 -7.26 -5.22 -14.97
CA VAL A 93 -8.54 -4.67 -15.44
C VAL A 93 -9.70 -5.62 -15.13
N ASN A 94 -9.53 -6.92 -15.41
CA ASN A 94 -10.55 -7.92 -15.07
C ASN A 94 -10.81 -8.00 -13.55
N ALA A 95 -9.76 -7.90 -12.74
CA ALA A 95 -9.89 -7.84 -11.29
C ALA A 95 -10.68 -6.60 -10.83
N ILE A 96 -10.37 -5.43 -11.37
CA ILE A 96 -11.07 -4.17 -11.07
C ILE A 96 -12.54 -4.27 -11.48
N ALA A 97 -12.84 -4.78 -12.68
CA ALA A 97 -14.21 -4.94 -13.15
C ALA A 97 -15.05 -5.84 -12.23
N MET A 98 -14.47 -6.96 -11.77
CA MET A 98 -15.14 -7.83 -10.79
C MET A 98 -15.39 -7.12 -9.46
N LEU A 99 -14.43 -6.33 -8.98
CA LEU A 99 -14.56 -5.59 -7.71
C LEU A 99 -15.57 -4.45 -7.81
N ALA A 100 -15.73 -3.84 -8.97
CA ALA A 100 -16.74 -2.80 -9.19
C ALA A 100 -18.20 -3.33 -9.04
N GLU A 101 -18.41 -4.64 -9.17
CA GLU A 101 -19.70 -5.29 -8.93
C GLU A 101 -19.95 -5.61 -7.44
N GLU A 102 -18.89 -5.65 -6.62
CA GLU A 102 -18.97 -5.97 -5.19
C GLU A 102 -19.39 -4.76 -4.36
N LYS A 103 -20.28 -4.97 -3.38
CA LYS A 103 -20.86 -3.91 -2.56
C LYS A 103 -20.28 -3.84 -1.13
N GLU A 104 -19.81 -4.96 -0.63
CA GLU A 104 -19.48 -5.12 0.79
C GLU A 104 -17.96 -5.14 1.06
N ILE A 105 -17.14 -5.05 0.02
CA ILE A 105 -15.69 -5.01 0.16
C ILE A 105 -15.15 -3.59 -0.01
N VAL A 106 -14.21 -3.21 0.82
CA VAL A 106 -13.43 -1.98 0.63
C VAL A 106 -12.32 -2.24 -0.38
N TRP A 107 -12.29 -1.48 -1.45
CA TRP A 107 -11.24 -1.64 -2.44
C TRP A 107 -10.78 -0.34 -3.07
N ASP A 108 -9.57 -0.35 -3.57
CA ASP A 108 -8.98 0.77 -4.27
C ASP A 108 -7.97 0.32 -5.34
N VAL A 109 -7.56 1.25 -6.15
CA VAL A 109 -6.48 1.05 -7.11
C VAL A 109 -5.25 1.84 -6.67
N VAL A 110 -4.07 1.24 -6.84
CA VAL A 110 -2.79 1.89 -6.59
C VAL A 110 -1.98 1.98 -7.88
N THR A 111 -1.38 3.15 -8.12
CA THR A 111 -0.50 3.41 -9.27
C THR A 111 0.85 3.91 -8.79
N CYS A 112 1.92 3.24 -9.23
CA CYS A 112 3.30 3.70 -9.06
C CYS A 112 3.72 4.50 -10.28
N VAL A 113 3.85 5.84 -10.13
CA VAL A 113 4.19 6.73 -11.24
C VAL A 113 5.68 6.66 -11.55
N ASN A 114 6.00 6.66 -12.84
CA ASN A 114 7.35 6.61 -13.38
C ASN A 114 7.39 7.35 -14.74
N GLN A 115 8.56 7.45 -15.37
CA GLN A 115 8.74 8.16 -16.66
C GLN A 115 7.87 7.63 -17.80
N LYS A 116 7.55 6.33 -17.78
CA LYS A 116 6.78 5.70 -18.86
C LYS A 116 5.28 5.98 -18.78
N ASN A 117 4.72 6.04 -17.56
CA ASN A 117 3.28 6.22 -17.37
C ASN A 117 2.87 7.66 -17.00
N PHE A 118 3.83 8.52 -16.63
CA PHE A 118 3.57 9.87 -16.17
C PHE A 118 2.65 10.67 -17.09
N LYS A 119 2.93 10.67 -18.40
CA LYS A 119 2.17 11.43 -19.41
C LYS A 119 0.78 10.86 -19.68
N ASP A 120 0.53 9.62 -19.31
CA ASP A 120 -0.73 8.91 -19.54
C ASP A 120 -1.67 8.96 -18.33
N LEU A 121 -1.31 9.67 -17.24
CA LEU A 121 -2.11 9.73 -16.01
C LEU A 121 -3.52 10.29 -16.20
N MET A 122 -3.70 11.25 -17.13
CA MET A 122 -5.04 11.74 -17.47
C MET A 122 -5.88 10.66 -18.14
N LEU A 123 -5.30 9.93 -19.10
CA LEU A 123 -5.96 8.82 -19.77
C LEU A 123 -6.28 7.69 -18.79
N LEU A 124 -5.34 7.38 -17.90
CA LEU A 124 -5.56 6.38 -16.85
C LEU A 124 -6.69 6.80 -15.90
N LYS A 125 -6.75 8.09 -15.51
CA LYS A 125 -7.84 8.62 -14.67
C LYS A 125 -9.21 8.34 -15.32
N ASP A 126 -9.36 8.73 -16.57
CA ASP A 126 -10.63 8.59 -17.28
C ASP A 126 -11.01 7.10 -17.42
N PHE A 127 -10.04 6.25 -17.73
CA PHE A 127 -10.23 4.81 -17.77
C PHE A 127 -10.64 4.20 -16.42
N LEU A 128 -10.02 4.63 -15.31
CA LEU A 128 -10.39 4.19 -13.97
C LEU A 128 -11.82 4.61 -13.59
N ILE A 129 -12.23 5.82 -14.00
CA ILE A 129 -13.61 6.31 -13.79
C ILE A 129 -14.61 5.44 -14.57
N GLU A 130 -14.32 5.09 -15.83
CA GLU A 130 -15.15 4.21 -16.66
C GLU A 130 -15.27 2.81 -16.04
N LEU A 131 -14.22 2.29 -15.43
CA LEU A 131 -14.22 1.03 -14.70
C LEU A 131 -14.95 1.09 -13.33
N GLY A 132 -15.45 2.26 -12.92
CA GLY A 132 -16.16 2.43 -11.67
C GLY A 132 -15.28 2.58 -10.42
N VAL A 133 -13.99 2.82 -10.58
CA VAL A 133 -13.04 3.04 -9.46
C VAL A 133 -13.42 4.32 -8.72
N LYS A 134 -13.59 4.21 -7.40
CA LYS A 134 -13.90 5.35 -6.52
C LYS A 134 -12.68 5.90 -5.81
N ASN A 135 -11.76 5.03 -5.41
CA ASN A 135 -10.57 5.38 -4.64
C ASN A 135 -9.30 5.02 -5.43
N TRP A 136 -8.42 5.99 -5.60
CA TRP A 136 -7.18 5.85 -6.35
C TRP A 136 -6.01 6.43 -5.58
N ARG A 137 -5.04 5.58 -5.19
CA ARG A 137 -3.82 6.02 -4.53
C ARG A 137 -2.66 6.10 -5.52
N ILE A 138 -1.94 7.19 -5.48
CA ILE A 138 -0.82 7.46 -6.37
C ILE A 138 0.46 7.50 -5.54
N PHE A 139 1.45 6.71 -5.97
CA PHE A 139 2.78 6.61 -5.38
C PHE A 139 3.84 7.05 -6.39
N THR A 140 4.99 7.49 -5.90
CA THR A 140 6.22 7.48 -6.67
C THR A 140 6.99 6.17 -6.40
N ILE A 141 8.04 5.91 -7.15
CA ILE A 141 8.88 4.72 -6.95
C ILE A 141 10.13 5.11 -6.18
N PHE A 142 10.31 4.53 -5.00
CA PHE A 142 11.52 4.76 -4.20
C PHE A 142 12.77 4.23 -4.93
N PRO A 143 13.86 5.00 -5.01
CA PRO A 143 15.11 4.61 -5.66
C PRO A 143 15.90 3.61 -4.81
N VAL A 144 15.31 2.42 -4.57
CA VAL A 144 15.91 1.35 -3.75
C VAL A 144 15.85 0.01 -4.49
N GLY A 145 16.88 -0.81 -4.35
CA GLY A 145 17.01 -2.08 -5.04
C GLY A 145 17.05 -1.86 -6.56
N ARG A 146 16.32 -2.65 -7.34
CA ARG A 146 16.28 -2.53 -8.81
C ARG A 146 15.88 -1.11 -9.29
N ALA A 147 15.06 -0.41 -8.53
CA ALA A 147 14.63 0.93 -8.92
C ALA A 147 15.75 1.97 -8.83
N ALA A 148 16.78 1.76 -8.01
CA ALA A 148 17.94 2.64 -7.94
C ALA A 148 18.82 2.57 -9.21
N GLU A 149 18.74 1.45 -9.92
CA GLU A 149 19.54 1.17 -11.13
C GLU A 149 18.79 1.44 -12.43
N THR A 150 17.51 1.87 -12.33
CA THR A 150 16.62 2.04 -13.48
C THR A 150 16.09 3.49 -13.48
N PRO A 151 16.76 4.43 -14.17
CA PRO A 151 16.36 5.85 -14.20
C PRO A 151 14.94 6.09 -14.69
N GLU A 152 14.42 5.27 -15.59
CA GLU A 152 13.07 5.36 -16.11
C GLU A 152 11.98 5.16 -15.04
N LEU A 153 12.36 4.59 -13.90
CA LEU A 153 11.44 4.43 -12.77
C LEU A 153 11.35 5.69 -11.89
N GLN A 154 12.28 6.64 -12.04
CA GLN A 154 12.31 7.85 -11.25
C GLN A 154 11.64 9.00 -12.00
N ILE A 155 10.93 9.86 -11.28
CA ILE A 155 10.39 11.12 -11.77
C ILE A 155 11.23 12.29 -11.25
N ASP A 156 11.22 13.40 -11.96
CA ASP A 156 11.87 14.63 -11.52
C ASP A 156 10.96 15.52 -10.66
N ASP A 157 11.51 16.58 -10.09
CA ASP A 157 10.79 17.51 -9.21
C ASP A 157 9.63 18.24 -9.92
N THR A 158 9.77 18.49 -11.22
CA THR A 158 8.73 19.12 -12.04
C THR A 158 7.56 18.18 -12.22
N GLN A 159 7.86 16.92 -12.55
CA GLN A 159 6.87 15.85 -12.69
C GLN A 159 6.19 15.57 -11.33
N PHE A 160 6.96 15.53 -10.24
CA PHE A 160 6.42 15.38 -8.90
C PHE A 160 5.45 16.49 -8.54
N THR A 161 5.83 17.75 -8.75
CA THR A 161 4.96 18.91 -8.53
C THR A 161 3.69 18.85 -9.38
N TRP A 162 3.82 18.39 -10.62
CA TRP A 162 2.67 18.19 -11.50
C TRP A 162 1.70 17.12 -10.97
N ILE A 163 2.23 16.00 -10.45
CA ILE A 163 1.39 14.94 -9.84
C ILE A 163 0.57 15.50 -8.68
N LEU A 164 1.15 16.30 -7.81
CA LEU A 164 0.42 16.89 -6.69
C LEU A 164 -0.71 17.81 -7.18
N LYS A 165 -0.44 18.64 -8.19
CA LYS A 165 -1.47 19.48 -8.84
C LYS A 165 -2.55 18.64 -9.54
N PHE A 166 -2.15 17.55 -10.18
CA PHE A 166 -3.07 16.61 -10.81
C PHE A 166 -4.01 15.95 -9.80
N ILE A 167 -3.50 15.47 -8.67
CA ILE A 167 -4.32 14.88 -7.61
C ILE A 167 -5.31 15.91 -7.06
N ARG A 168 -4.86 17.15 -6.79
CA ARG A 168 -5.74 18.24 -6.37
C ARG A 168 -6.86 18.48 -7.38
N HIS A 169 -6.53 18.47 -8.67
CA HIS A 169 -7.53 18.62 -9.74
C HIS A 169 -8.55 17.47 -9.76
N CYS A 170 -8.10 16.21 -9.68
CA CYS A 170 -8.99 15.04 -9.58
C CYS A 170 -9.96 15.14 -8.39
N ARG A 171 -9.45 15.57 -7.23
CA ARG A 171 -10.26 15.76 -6.02
C ARG A 171 -11.30 16.87 -6.21
N ALA A 172 -10.94 17.98 -6.87
CA ALA A 172 -11.85 19.08 -7.17
C ALA A 172 -12.94 18.69 -8.18
N GLU A 173 -12.64 17.82 -9.15
CA GLU A 173 -13.64 17.25 -10.07
C GLU A 173 -14.64 16.33 -9.37
N GLY A 174 -14.25 15.65 -8.30
CA GLY A 174 -15.11 14.78 -7.50
C GLY A 174 -15.56 13.48 -8.19
N LYS A 175 -14.99 13.13 -9.35
CA LYS A 175 -15.34 11.91 -10.10
C LYS A 175 -14.63 10.66 -9.57
N ILE A 176 -13.42 10.83 -9.10
CA ILE A 176 -12.58 9.81 -8.48
C ILE A 176 -11.84 10.43 -7.29
N HIS A 177 -11.81 9.72 -6.18
CA HIS A 177 -11.07 10.18 -4.99
C HIS A 177 -9.60 9.80 -5.12
N ALA A 178 -8.82 10.68 -5.76
CA ALA A 178 -7.38 10.50 -5.88
C ALA A 178 -6.67 10.98 -4.60
N SER A 179 -5.65 10.26 -4.15
CA SER A 179 -4.83 10.64 -3.01
C SER A 179 -3.35 10.31 -3.24
N PHE A 180 -2.47 11.18 -2.76
CA PHE A 180 -1.05 10.88 -2.72
C PHE A 180 -0.77 9.96 -1.53
N ALA A 181 0.00 8.92 -1.78
CA ALA A 181 0.28 7.93 -0.76
C ALA A 181 1.35 8.39 0.25
N CYS A 182 1.79 7.49 1.06
CA CYS A 182 2.63 7.66 2.23
C CYS A 182 4.12 7.88 1.88
N GLU A 183 4.50 9.07 1.42
CA GLU A 183 5.86 9.40 0.97
C GLU A 183 6.39 10.72 1.56
N GLY A 184 6.16 10.96 2.84
CA GLY A 184 6.67 12.16 3.52
C GLY A 184 5.69 13.32 3.58
N PHE A 185 6.06 14.36 4.29
CA PHE A 185 5.29 15.59 4.44
C PHE A 185 5.45 16.48 3.20
N LEU A 186 4.35 16.97 2.68
CA LEU A 186 4.27 17.69 1.41
C LEU A 186 4.05 19.20 1.56
N GLY A 187 4.28 19.75 2.74
CA GLY A 187 4.14 21.19 2.99
C GLY A 187 2.73 21.69 2.67
N ASN A 188 2.65 22.70 1.82
CA ASN A 188 1.38 23.36 1.47
C ASN A 188 0.40 22.47 0.69
N TYR A 189 0.83 21.29 0.22
CA TYR A 189 -0.07 20.36 -0.47
C TYR A 189 -0.81 19.41 0.49
N GLU A 190 -0.39 19.37 1.79
CA GLU A 190 -1.14 18.57 2.78
C GLU A 190 -2.59 19.07 2.89
N GLY A 191 -3.53 18.12 2.98
CA GLY A 191 -4.97 18.44 2.94
C GLY A 191 -5.54 18.64 1.52
N GLU A 192 -4.73 19.03 0.54
CA GLU A 192 -5.16 19.13 -0.86
C GLU A 192 -5.06 17.79 -1.60
N VAL A 193 -4.04 16.99 -1.29
CA VAL A 193 -3.72 15.73 -1.97
C VAL A 193 -3.91 14.49 -1.08
N ARG A 194 -4.27 14.70 0.19
CA ARG A 194 -4.57 13.66 1.21
C ARG A 194 -5.72 14.12 2.08
N ASP A 195 -6.37 13.18 2.76
CA ASP A 195 -7.47 13.48 3.69
C ASP A 195 -6.99 13.93 5.07
N GLN A 196 -5.76 13.58 5.41
CA GLN A 196 -5.13 13.90 6.70
C GLN A 196 -3.69 14.38 6.48
N ILE A 197 -3.20 15.22 7.39
CA ILE A 197 -1.79 15.60 7.44
C ILE A 197 -0.94 14.34 7.60
N PHE A 198 0.12 14.27 6.83
CA PHE A 198 1.02 13.12 6.84
C PHE A 198 1.60 12.86 8.23
N HIS A 199 1.40 11.65 8.66
CA HIS A 199 2.06 11.08 9.83
C HIS A 199 2.59 9.70 9.50
N CYS A 200 3.90 9.48 9.67
CA CYS A 200 4.46 8.14 9.44
C CYS A 200 4.10 7.22 10.61
N ASN A 201 3.31 6.21 10.33
CA ASN A 201 2.81 5.24 11.31
C ASN A 201 3.76 4.06 11.56
N ALA A 202 4.89 3.98 10.85
CA ALA A 202 5.85 2.90 11.01
C ALA A 202 6.33 2.80 12.47
N GLY A 203 6.22 1.62 13.07
CA GLY A 203 6.60 1.36 14.45
C GLY A 203 5.77 2.08 15.53
N ILE A 204 4.73 2.86 15.12
CA ILE A 204 3.82 3.60 16.03
C ILE A 204 2.46 2.89 16.08
N SER A 205 1.80 2.72 14.94
CA SER A 205 0.54 1.99 14.79
C SER A 205 0.60 0.92 13.68
N THR A 206 1.73 0.80 13.00
CA THR A 206 1.96 -0.19 11.93
C THR A 206 3.22 -0.97 12.22
N ALA A 207 3.15 -2.29 12.08
CA ALA A 207 4.29 -3.18 12.03
C ALA A 207 4.14 -4.15 10.86
N SER A 208 5.24 -4.76 10.45
CA SER A 208 5.27 -5.78 9.40
C SER A 208 6.10 -6.97 9.83
N VAL A 209 5.63 -8.15 9.50
CA VAL A 209 6.42 -9.39 9.56
C VAL A 209 6.79 -9.75 8.13
N LEU A 210 8.07 -9.78 7.84
CA LEU A 210 8.60 -10.09 6.51
C LEU A 210 8.69 -11.60 6.29
N ILE A 211 8.97 -12.01 5.05
CA ILE A 211 8.98 -13.43 4.66
C ILE A 211 10.05 -14.26 5.40
N ASP A 212 11.11 -13.63 5.83
CA ASP A 212 12.19 -14.24 6.64
C ASP A 212 11.92 -14.20 8.15
N GLY A 213 10.72 -13.75 8.56
CA GLY A 213 10.31 -13.56 9.93
C GLY A 213 10.77 -12.25 10.56
N SER A 214 11.49 -11.41 9.85
CA SER A 214 11.94 -10.11 10.39
C SER A 214 10.77 -9.21 10.75
N ILE A 215 10.86 -8.54 11.90
CA ILE A 215 9.87 -7.58 12.40
C ILE A 215 10.35 -6.17 12.02
N SER A 216 9.54 -5.47 11.23
CA SER A 216 9.81 -4.11 10.75
C SER A 216 8.65 -3.17 11.06
N GLY A 217 8.90 -1.87 11.07
CA GLY A 217 7.86 -0.84 11.23
C GLY A 217 6.95 -0.68 9.99
N CYS A 218 7.46 -1.06 8.80
CA CYS A 218 6.75 -0.95 7.53
C CYS A 218 7.42 -1.88 6.52
N PRO A 219 6.69 -2.50 5.57
CA PRO A 219 7.28 -3.37 4.55
C PRO A 219 8.27 -2.64 3.61
N SER A 220 8.18 -1.32 3.52
CA SER A 220 9.10 -0.49 2.72
C SER A 220 10.42 -0.17 3.42
N ILE A 221 10.56 -0.44 4.73
CA ILE A 221 11.77 -0.17 5.51
C ILE A 221 12.74 -1.33 5.37
N ARG A 222 14.03 -1.01 5.19
CA ARG A 222 15.08 -1.99 4.89
C ARG A 222 15.82 -2.49 6.14
N ALA A 223 16.61 -3.53 5.95
CA ALA A 223 17.21 -4.40 6.96
C ALA A 223 17.82 -3.72 8.20
N ASN A 224 18.48 -2.58 8.04
CA ASN A 224 19.14 -1.88 9.15
C ASN A 224 18.17 -1.37 10.24
N PHE A 225 16.86 -1.38 9.96
CA PHE A 225 15.81 -0.88 10.86
C PHE A 225 14.87 -2.00 11.32
N HIS A 226 15.20 -3.27 11.04
CA HIS A 226 14.46 -4.40 11.60
C HIS A 226 14.67 -4.47 13.11
N GLN A 227 13.60 -4.76 13.84
CA GLN A 227 13.58 -4.67 15.31
C GLN A 227 13.72 -6.03 15.99
N GLY A 228 13.53 -7.12 15.25
CA GLY A 228 13.59 -8.49 15.75
C GLY A 228 13.17 -9.50 14.68
N ASN A 229 12.97 -10.76 15.10
CA ASN A 229 12.53 -11.83 14.19
C ASN A 229 11.61 -12.79 14.94
N ILE A 230 10.42 -13.08 14.39
CA ILE A 230 9.38 -13.91 15.02
C ILE A 230 9.78 -15.34 15.32
N TYR A 231 10.88 -15.82 14.74
CA TYR A 231 11.42 -17.16 15.05
C TYR A 231 12.38 -17.17 16.25
N LYS A 232 12.71 -15.99 16.79
CA LYS A 232 13.67 -15.82 17.88
C LYS A 232 13.12 -14.99 19.02
N ASP A 233 12.24 -14.02 18.68
CA ASP A 233 11.78 -12.98 19.59
C ASP A 233 10.26 -13.03 19.72
N SER A 234 9.73 -12.65 20.89
CA SER A 234 8.32 -12.36 21.08
C SER A 234 7.95 -11.10 20.28
N PHE A 235 6.93 -11.18 19.42
CA PHE A 235 6.45 -10.01 18.69
C PHE A 235 5.95 -8.91 19.63
N VAL A 236 5.25 -9.29 20.72
CA VAL A 236 4.73 -8.35 21.72
C VAL A 236 5.87 -7.64 22.45
N ASP A 237 6.93 -8.37 22.82
CA ASP A 237 8.09 -7.77 23.47
C ASP A 237 8.83 -6.80 22.52
N VAL A 238 9.01 -7.19 21.27
CA VAL A 238 9.60 -6.33 20.24
C VAL A 238 8.73 -5.09 20.01
N TRP A 239 7.39 -5.27 19.94
CA TRP A 239 6.47 -4.15 19.80
C TRP A 239 6.54 -3.17 20.98
N ASN A 240 6.56 -3.66 22.19
CA ASN A 240 6.53 -2.84 23.38
C ASN A 240 7.88 -2.15 23.68
N ASN A 241 9.00 -2.85 23.49
CA ASN A 241 10.31 -2.40 23.90
C ASN A 241 11.22 -1.93 22.74
N GLY A 242 10.92 -2.34 21.52
CA GLY A 242 11.58 -1.89 20.30
C GLY A 242 10.98 -0.61 19.75
N PHE A 243 11.27 -0.32 18.48
CA PHE A 243 10.75 0.82 17.74
C PHE A 243 11.02 2.20 18.37
N LYS A 244 12.01 2.30 19.24
CA LYS A 244 12.35 3.54 19.96
C LYS A 244 12.68 4.68 19.02
N GLU A 245 13.44 4.40 17.96
CA GLU A 245 13.82 5.39 16.93
C GLU A 245 12.62 5.92 16.13
N TYR A 246 11.54 5.14 16.02
CA TYR A 246 10.30 5.55 15.36
C TYR A 246 9.40 6.37 16.27
N ARG A 247 9.38 6.06 17.56
CA ARG A 247 8.49 6.66 18.57
C ARG A 247 9.11 7.88 19.22
N ASN A 248 10.42 7.85 19.51
CA ASN A 248 11.19 8.99 19.96
C ASN A 248 12.08 9.50 18.82
N ARG A 249 11.72 10.64 18.25
CA ARG A 249 12.39 11.25 17.09
C ARG A 249 13.38 12.35 17.48
N GLU A 250 13.84 12.43 18.73
CA GLU A 250 14.84 13.42 19.16
C GLU A 250 16.14 13.35 18.35
N TRP A 251 16.49 12.16 17.84
CA TRP A 251 17.64 12.00 16.93
C TRP A 251 17.55 12.84 15.65
N ALA A 252 16.33 13.21 15.22
CA ALA A 252 16.08 14.04 14.03
C ALA A 252 16.22 15.55 14.31
N ARG A 253 16.29 15.98 15.58
CA ARG A 253 16.47 17.38 15.98
C ARG A 253 17.92 17.83 15.72
N LYS A 254 18.25 18.05 14.44
CA LYS A 254 19.58 18.47 13.98
C LYS A 254 19.47 19.49 12.86
N GLY A 255 20.46 20.37 12.73
CA GLY A 255 20.49 21.38 11.67
C GLY A 255 19.24 22.26 11.71
N GLN A 256 18.55 22.38 10.60
CA GLN A 256 17.31 23.19 10.48
C GLN A 256 16.15 22.65 11.32
N CYS A 257 16.21 21.39 11.74
CA CYS A 257 15.18 20.76 12.56
C CYS A 257 15.48 20.82 14.07
N ALA A 258 16.59 21.42 14.50
CA ALA A 258 17.01 21.44 15.90
C ALA A 258 15.97 22.13 16.81
N ASP A 259 15.44 23.25 16.35
CA ASP A 259 14.50 24.09 17.08
C ASP A 259 13.05 23.99 16.52
N CYS A 260 12.74 22.93 15.75
CA CYS A 260 11.44 22.73 15.17
C CYS A 260 10.44 22.20 16.22
N ASP A 261 9.33 22.90 16.39
CA ASP A 261 8.27 22.55 17.33
C ASP A 261 7.21 21.58 16.75
N MET A 262 7.41 21.11 15.50
CA MET A 262 6.53 20.18 14.80
C MET A 262 6.99 18.73 14.94
#